data_591dba62a2320eb95d57ac476a152040
#
_entry.id   591dba62a2320eb95d57ac476a152040
#
_cell.length_a   1.000
_cell.length_b   1.000
_cell.length_c   1.000
_cell.angle_alpha   90.00
_cell.angle_beta   90.00
_cell.angle_gamma   90.00
#
_symmetry.space_group_name_H-M   'P 1'
#
loop_
_entity.id
_entity.type
_entity.pdbx_description
1 polymer ?
#
loop_
_entity_poly.entity_id
_entity_poly.type
_entity_poly.pdbx_seq_one_letter_code
_entity_poly.pdbx_strand_id
1 'polypeptide(L)'
;MVGAGGAGFAAAITAANAGKSVVLLEKMGVFGGDTALSGGEMAAPGNWIQVQEGIADSPDALAKDMLEGGDNAGDPALVQIIAEGALDSSQWLTFEGGISWKHDLMQFGGHNTKRSIIPITHSGSEMTTKLTKRAGEIDTLTLAKNSPAVELVKSGDAITGVKVKNTVTGKESTIACKAVVLASGGFGSNIDMRVKYNPAMDDSILSTDSVGATGDGITMGEAAGANLIDMQYIQTYPVCDPETGSLLYVGDVRLESRAIMVNKEGDRFVEELDRRDVLSNAIVEQTDGKAYMLFNQANADETGLLVTHEDEYENLEARKVIVKGDTLEAVCEPFGVDAAELAKTVEKWNQYCKDGNDPDFNFRGDFNAIEDGPYYLMAYKPAVHYTMGGLHINTDAQVLDDADAPIPGLYAAGEVAGHKMGTNRLGSCSMSDIYTFGRIAGKNAAAFSA
;
A
#
# COMPACT_ATOMS: atom_id res chain seq x y z
N MET A 1 0.94 16.57 14.75
CA MET A 1 1.01 15.49 13.78
C MET A 1 0.39 15.96 12.48
N VAL A 2 1.01 15.72 11.34
CA VAL A 2 0.59 16.18 10.01
C VAL A 2 0.28 15.00 9.12
N GLY A 3 -0.98 14.82 8.72
CA GLY A 3 -1.53 13.69 7.99
C GLY A 3 -2.21 12.69 8.93
N ALA A 4 -3.46 12.34 8.63
CA ALA A 4 -4.29 11.42 9.41
C ALA A 4 -4.55 10.10 8.66
N GLY A 5 -3.50 9.54 8.07
CA GLY A 5 -3.40 8.15 7.66
C GLY A 5 -2.99 7.25 8.83
N GLY A 6 -2.70 5.96 8.55
CA GLY A 6 -2.32 4.98 9.58
C GLY A 6 -1.13 5.42 10.44
N ALA A 7 -0.06 5.94 9.82
CA ALA A 7 1.12 6.42 10.55
C ALA A 7 0.81 7.60 11.47
N GLY A 8 -0.02 8.54 10.99
CA GLY A 8 -0.42 9.70 11.77
C GLY A 8 -1.29 9.34 12.98
N PHE A 9 -2.24 8.44 12.82
CA PHE A 9 -3.02 7.90 13.94
C PHE A 9 -2.14 7.14 14.94
N ALA A 10 -1.23 6.30 14.47
CA ALA A 10 -0.31 5.57 15.34
C ALA A 10 0.56 6.53 16.16
N ALA A 11 1.15 7.55 15.53
CA ALA A 11 1.95 8.57 16.21
C ALA A 11 1.11 9.39 17.19
N ALA A 12 -0.08 9.83 16.79
CA ALA A 12 -0.93 10.70 17.61
C ALA A 12 -1.45 9.99 18.86
N ILE A 13 -1.98 8.77 18.71
CA ILE A 13 -2.49 7.96 19.82
C ILE A 13 -1.36 7.61 20.77
N THR A 14 -0.18 7.21 20.26
CA THR A 14 0.98 6.88 21.09
C THR A 14 1.46 8.09 21.91
N ALA A 15 1.57 9.27 21.30
CA ALA A 15 1.99 10.48 22.01
C ALA A 15 0.95 10.94 23.04
N ALA A 16 -0.35 10.85 22.71
CA ALA A 16 -1.43 11.21 23.61
C ALA A 16 -1.52 10.25 24.82
N ASN A 17 -1.35 8.94 24.61
CA ASN A 17 -1.27 7.95 25.68
C ASN A 17 -0.02 8.15 26.59
N ALA A 18 1.03 8.80 26.07
CA ALA A 18 2.16 9.27 26.86
C ALA A 18 1.89 10.60 27.62
N GLY A 19 0.63 11.05 27.67
CA GLY A 19 0.19 12.23 28.42
C GLY A 19 0.46 13.57 27.73
N LYS A 20 0.72 13.58 26.40
CA LYS A 20 0.95 14.81 25.65
C LYS A 20 -0.33 15.37 25.05
N SER A 21 -0.42 16.71 24.96
CA SER A 21 -1.44 17.37 24.15
C SER A 21 -1.05 17.30 22.67
N VAL A 22 -1.92 16.71 21.85
CA VAL A 22 -1.65 16.42 20.44
C VAL A 22 -2.73 17.03 19.56
N VAL A 23 -2.33 17.62 18.44
CA VAL A 23 -3.23 18.00 17.33
C VAL A 23 -2.86 17.14 16.14
N LEU A 24 -3.83 16.38 15.61
CA LEU A 24 -3.71 15.61 14.37
C LEU A 24 -4.40 16.37 13.24
N LEU A 25 -3.60 16.89 12.31
CA LEU A 25 -4.03 17.69 11.17
C LEU A 25 -4.28 16.79 9.96
N GLU A 26 -5.40 17.02 9.28
CA GLU A 26 -5.73 16.39 8.00
C GLU A 26 -6.17 17.45 7.00
N LYS A 27 -5.58 17.45 5.80
CA LYS A 27 -5.91 18.42 4.76
C LYS A 27 -7.26 18.14 4.09
N MET A 28 -7.65 16.88 4.02
CA MET A 28 -8.90 16.45 3.41
C MET A 28 -10.10 16.60 4.36
N GLY A 29 -11.31 16.52 3.80
CA GLY A 29 -12.56 16.49 4.56
C GLY A 29 -12.84 15.16 5.26
N VAL A 30 -12.00 14.15 5.02
CA VAL A 30 -12.08 12.80 5.58
C VAL A 30 -10.73 12.38 6.12
N PHE A 31 -10.73 11.50 7.12
CA PHE A 31 -9.51 10.87 7.63
C PHE A 31 -9.25 9.56 6.91
N GLY A 32 -8.00 9.10 6.89
CA GLY A 32 -7.63 7.77 6.46
C GLY A 32 -6.51 7.73 5.40
N GLY A 33 -6.45 8.71 4.51
CA GLY A 33 -5.46 8.73 3.41
C GLY A 33 -5.45 7.41 2.64
N ASP A 34 -4.30 7.02 2.09
CA ASP A 34 -4.14 5.79 1.32
C ASP A 34 -4.33 4.51 2.17
N THR A 35 -4.15 4.62 3.49
CA THR A 35 -4.47 3.51 4.40
C THR A 35 -5.94 3.10 4.28
N ALA A 36 -6.87 4.06 4.15
CA ALA A 36 -8.30 3.76 4.00
C ALA A 36 -8.65 3.12 2.64
N LEU A 37 -7.84 3.36 1.61
CA LEU A 37 -8.02 2.82 0.26
C LEU A 37 -7.37 1.44 0.08
N SER A 38 -6.60 0.97 1.07
CA SER A 38 -5.92 -0.33 1.03
C SER A 38 -6.83 -1.47 1.53
N GLY A 39 -6.47 -2.72 1.23
CA GLY A 39 -7.10 -3.89 1.84
C GLY A 39 -6.77 -4.06 3.33
N GLY A 40 -5.75 -3.37 3.83
CA GLY A 40 -5.36 -3.38 5.23
C GLY A 40 -4.50 -4.57 5.65
N GLU A 41 -4.03 -5.40 4.73
CA GLU A 41 -3.18 -6.55 5.02
C GLU A 41 -1.84 -6.09 5.60
N MET A 42 -1.38 -6.80 6.62
CA MET A 42 -0.16 -6.48 7.34
C MET A 42 0.77 -7.67 7.43
N ALA A 43 2.01 -7.54 6.96
CA ALA A 43 3.05 -8.54 7.16
C ALA A 43 3.42 -8.59 8.65
N ALA A 44 3.18 -9.74 9.30
CA ALA A 44 3.44 -9.92 10.73
C ALA A 44 4.10 -11.30 10.97
N PRO A 45 5.44 -11.39 10.88
CA PRO A 45 6.13 -12.65 11.05
C PRO A 45 5.96 -13.19 12.49
N GLY A 46 5.73 -14.51 12.61
CA GLY A 46 5.52 -15.18 13.90
C GLY A 46 4.12 -14.92 14.48
N ASN A 47 3.15 -14.52 13.66
CA ASN A 47 1.78 -14.27 14.11
C ASN A 47 1.09 -15.57 14.59
N TRP A 48 -0.02 -15.39 15.32
CA TRP A 48 -0.76 -16.50 15.96
C TRP A 48 -1.32 -17.53 14.98
N ILE A 49 -1.63 -17.13 13.73
CA ILE A 49 -2.13 -18.05 12.70
C ILE A 49 -0.98 -18.93 12.21
N GLN A 50 0.17 -18.33 11.91
CA GLN A 50 1.37 -19.10 11.54
C GLN A 50 1.75 -20.13 12.62
N VAL A 51 1.66 -19.75 13.90
CA VAL A 51 1.91 -20.68 15.01
C VAL A 51 0.91 -21.85 15.02
N GLN A 52 -0.38 -21.58 14.76
CA GLN A 52 -1.43 -22.61 14.69
C GLN A 52 -1.25 -23.55 13.49
N GLU A 53 -0.82 -23.01 12.36
CA GLU A 53 -0.64 -23.77 11.12
C GLU A 53 0.74 -24.43 11.00
N GLY A 54 1.64 -24.17 11.95
CA GLY A 54 3.00 -24.72 11.95
C GLY A 54 3.91 -24.09 10.90
N ILE A 55 3.57 -22.86 10.44
CA ILE A 55 4.38 -22.09 9.49
C ILE A 55 5.52 -21.43 10.25
N ALA A 56 6.77 -21.79 9.91
CA ALA A 56 7.95 -21.16 10.47
C ALA A 56 8.23 -19.81 9.79
N ASP A 57 8.34 -18.74 10.60
CA ASP A 57 8.67 -17.40 10.12
C ASP A 57 9.36 -16.60 11.23
N SER A 58 10.07 -15.53 10.85
CA SER A 58 10.77 -14.67 11.79
C SER A 58 10.92 -13.23 11.26
N PRO A 59 11.18 -12.24 12.14
CA PRO A 59 11.55 -10.90 11.71
C PRO A 59 12.72 -10.89 10.71
N ASP A 60 13.76 -11.70 10.93
CA ASP A 60 14.91 -11.78 10.03
C ASP A 60 14.51 -12.30 8.63
N ALA A 61 13.56 -13.24 8.57
CA ALA A 61 13.06 -13.74 7.30
C ALA A 61 12.26 -12.66 6.55
N LEU A 62 11.43 -11.87 7.26
CA LEU A 62 10.74 -10.73 6.67
C LEU A 62 11.72 -9.64 6.21
N ALA A 63 12.70 -9.29 7.05
CA ALA A 63 13.70 -8.27 6.70
C ALA A 63 14.50 -8.68 5.46
N LYS A 64 14.88 -9.96 5.36
CA LYS A 64 15.55 -10.52 4.20
C LYS A 64 14.67 -10.39 2.94
N ASP A 65 13.40 -10.81 3.00
CA ASP A 65 12.49 -10.68 1.87
C ASP A 65 12.31 -9.22 1.44
N MET A 66 12.17 -8.29 2.39
CA MET A 66 12.04 -6.85 2.10
C MET A 66 13.29 -6.29 1.41
N LEU A 67 14.49 -6.65 1.88
CA LEU A 67 15.75 -6.20 1.26
C LEU A 67 15.91 -6.78 -0.13
N GLU A 68 15.74 -8.10 -0.29
CA GLU A 68 15.82 -8.76 -1.60
C GLU A 68 14.75 -8.23 -2.57
N GLY A 69 13.51 -8.08 -2.10
CA GLY A 69 12.40 -7.54 -2.87
C GLY A 69 12.56 -6.07 -3.28
N GLY A 70 13.36 -5.31 -2.53
CA GLY A 70 13.75 -3.93 -2.81
C GLY A 70 15.14 -3.78 -3.43
N ASP A 71 15.68 -4.86 -4.03
CA ASP A 71 17.00 -4.90 -4.71
C ASP A 71 18.16 -4.47 -3.80
N ASN A 72 18.03 -4.67 -2.48
CA ASN A 72 18.98 -4.28 -1.43
C ASN A 72 19.32 -2.77 -1.42
N ALA A 73 18.39 -1.93 -1.91
CA ALA A 73 18.55 -0.47 -1.91
C ALA A 73 17.98 0.21 -0.65
N GLY A 74 17.26 -0.52 0.20
CA GLY A 74 16.76 0.00 1.48
C GLY A 74 17.82 -0.05 2.59
N ASP A 75 17.66 0.80 3.63
CA ASP A 75 18.51 0.76 4.82
C ASP A 75 18.21 -0.51 5.65
N PRO A 76 19.18 -1.43 5.83
CA PRO A 76 18.96 -2.66 6.59
C PRO A 76 18.52 -2.43 8.03
N ALA A 77 18.93 -1.33 8.67
CA ALA A 77 18.56 -1.04 10.06
C ALA A 77 17.09 -0.61 10.16
N LEU A 78 16.61 0.21 9.22
CA LEU A 78 15.21 0.61 9.16
C LEU A 78 14.31 -0.57 8.79
N VAL A 79 14.74 -1.40 7.84
CA VAL A 79 14.02 -2.62 7.43
C VAL A 79 13.90 -3.61 8.59
N GLN A 80 14.98 -3.82 9.35
CA GLN A 80 14.98 -4.71 10.52
C GLN A 80 13.99 -4.23 11.60
N ILE A 81 13.94 -2.91 11.86
CA ILE A 81 12.97 -2.31 12.80
C ILE A 81 11.53 -2.55 12.37
N ILE A 82 11.23 -2.42 11.07
CA ILE A 82 9.89 -2.72 10.55
C ILE A 82 9.54 -4.19 10.83
N ALA A 83 10.45 -5.10 10.50
CA ALA A 83 10.22 -6.53 10.65
C ALA A 83 10.05 -6.95 12.12
N GLU A 84 10.88 -6.44 13.03
CA GLU A 84 10.80 -6.70 14.47
C GLU A 84 9.54 -6.10 15.11
N GLY A 85 9.15 -4.90 14.67
CA GLY A 85 8.01 -4.17 15.21
C GLY A 85 6.65 -4.62 14.66
N ALA A 86 6.62 -5.41 13.59
CA ALA A 86 5.39 -5.73 12.87
C ALA A 86 4.36 -6.50 13.71
N LEU A 87 4.80 -7.55 14.42
CA LEU A 87 3.90 -8.34 15.27
C LEU A 87 3.35 -7.51 16.45
N ASP A 88 4.20 -6.76 17.15
CA ASP A 88 3.78 -5.87 18.24
C ASP A 88 2.83 -4.77 17.74
N SER A 89 3.05 -4.25 16.53
CA SER A 89 2.16 -3.27 15.90
C SER A 89 0.79 -3.88 15.55
N SER A 90 0.74 -5.14 15.12
CA SER A 90 -0.53 -5.84 14.88
C SER A 90 -1.32 -6.07 16.19
N GLN A 91 -0.62 -6.36 17.28
CA GLN A 91 -1.22 -6.46 18.60
C GLN A 91 -1.72 -5.10 19.09
N TRP A 92 -0.94 -4.04 18.90
CA TRP A 92 -1.38 -2.67 19.20
C TRP A 92 -2.65 -2.29 18.44
N LEU A 93 -2.73 -2.62 17.15
CA LEU A 93 -3.96 -2.43 16.36
C LEU A 93 -5.15 -3.19 16.94
N THR A 94 -4.92 -4.40 17.46
CA THR A 94 -5.97 -5.19 18.09
C THR A 94 -6.46 -4.55 19.39
N PHE A 95 -5.54 -4.17 20.27
CA PHE A 95 -5.90 -3.71 21.63
C PHE A 95 -6.28 -2.22 21.67
N GLU A 96 -5.55 -1.35 20.97
CA GLU A 96 -5.84 0.08 20.94
C GLU A 96 -6.83 0.43 19.82
N GLY A 97 -6.68 -0.18 18.64
CA GLY A 97 -7.52 0.09 17.47
C GLY A 97 -8.82 -0.71 17.46
N GLY A 98 -8.92 -1.80 18.22
CA GLY A 98 -10.08 -2.71 18.19
C GLY A 98 -10.17 -3.48 16.87
N ILE A 99 -9.07 -3.68 16.17
CA ILE A 99 -9.03 -4.40 14.89
C ILE A 99 -9.15 -5.90 15.16
N SER A 100 -10.02 -6.57 14.40
CA SER A 100 -10.15 -8.02 14.37
C SER A 100 -9.59 -8.55 13.06
N TRP A 101 -9.00 -9.74 13.10
CA TRP A 101 -8.31 -10.34 11.97
C TRP A 101 -9.03 -11.61 11.52
N LYS A 102 -9.00 -11.91 10.22
CA LYS A 102 -9.42 -13.20 9.67
C LYS A 102 -8.50 -14.32 10.20
N HIS A 103 -8.92 -15.56 10.02
CA HIS A 103 -8.10 -16.75 10.33
C HIS A 103 -7.27 -17.22 9.13
N ASP A 104 -7.23 -16.45 8.06
CA ASP A 104 -6.50 -16.75 6.83
C ASP A 104 -5.27 -15.87 6.71
N LEU A 105 -4.26 -16.36 6.00
CA LEU A 105 -3.03 -15.64 5.67
C LEU A 105 -2.88 -15.48 4.16
N MET A 106 -2.48 -14.29 3.72
CA MET A 106 -2.06 -14.06 2.34
C MET A 106 -0.54 -14.13 2.18
N GLN A 107 -0.11 -14.50 0.97
CA GLN A 107 1.28 -14.39 0.51
C GLN A 107 1.32 -13.46 -0.70
N PHE A 108 1.96 -12.32 -0.56
CA PHE A 108 2.22 -11.42 -1.68
C PHE A 108 3.50 -11.80 -2.42
N GLY A 109 3.60 -11.38 -3.69
CA GLY A 109 4.80 -11.62 -4.49
C GLY A 109 6.05 -11.05 -3.83
N GLY A 110 7.14 -11.83 -3.85
CA GLY A 110 8.40 -11.53 -3.18
C GLY A 110 8.53 -12.03 -1.74
N HIS A 111 7.43 -12.42 -1.08
CA HIS A 111 7.51 -13.10 0.23
C HIS A 111 7.81 -14.58 0.08
N ASN A 112 8.67 -15.10 0.94
CA ASN A 112 9.02 -16.53 0.96
C ASN A 112 7.99 -17.42 1.69
N THR A 113 7.02 -16.81 2.40
CA THR A 113 5.98 -17.53 3.13
C THR A 113 4.71 -16.69 3.30
N LYS A 114 3.59 -17.36 3.62
CA LYS A 114 2.33 -16.72 4.01
C LYS A 114 2.49 -16.07 5.39
N ARG A 115 2.44 -14.73 5.47
CA ARG A 115 2.60 -13.99 6.72
C ARG A 115 1.69 -12.79 6.89
N SER A 116 0.94 -12.45 5.84
CA SER A 116 0.10 -11.25 5.86
C SER A 116 -1.24 -11.59 6.51
N ILE A 117 -1.48 -11.01 7.70
CA ILE A 117 -2.77 -11.04 8.39
C ILE A 117 -3.74 -10.07 7.72
N ILE A 118 -5.02 -10.40 7.72
CA ILE A 118 -6.08 -9.70 6.99
C ILE A 118 -7.11 -9.18 7.98
N PRO A 119 -7.48 -7.88 7.98
CA PRO A 119 -8.60 -7.40 8.81
C PRO A 119 -9.91 -8.08 8.41
N ILE A 120 -10.85 -8.21 9.35
CA ILE A 120 -12.07 -9.02 9.15
C ILE A 120 -12.89 -8.57 7.93
N THR A 121 -12.91 -7.28 7.62
CA THR A 121 -13.62 -6.72 6.46
C THR A 121 -12.76 -6.62 5.22
N HIS A 122 -11.49 -7.04 5.28
CA HIS A 122 -10.51 -6.89 4.22
C HIS A 122 -10.44 -5.44 3.70
N SER A 123 -10.36 -4.47 4.62
CA SER A 123 -10.39 -3.05 4.28
C SER A 123 -9.63 -2.19 5.29
N GLY A 124 -8.72 -1.38 4.80
CA GLY A 124 -8.03 -0.35 5.59
C GLY A 124 -8.97 0.76 6.07
N SER A 125 -10.14 0.93 5.42
CA SER A 125 -11.20 1.84 5.86
C SER A 125 -11.74 1.44 7.23
N GLU A 126 -11.90 0.14 7.52
CA GLU A 126 -12.23 -0.35 8.86
C GLU A 126 -11.20 0.13 9.88
N MET A 127 -9.92 -0.05 9.56
CA MET A 127 -8.82 0.30 10.47
C MET A 127 -8.82 1.80 10.80
N THR A 128 -8.89 2.64 9.78
CA THR A 128 -8.87 4.10 9.95
C THR A 128 -10.13 4.62 10.64
N THR A 129 -11.29 4.02 10.40
CA THR A 129 -12.54 4.34 11.09
C THR A 129 -12.45 4.04 12.58
N LYS A 130 -11.94 2.87 12.96
CA LYS A 130 -11.75 2.46 14.35
C LYS A 130 -10.70 3.31 15.04
N LEU A 131 -9.57 3.59 14.39
CA LEU A 131 -8.52 4.47 14.91
C LEU A 131 -9.03 5.92 15.09
N THR A 132 -9.86 6.42 14.17
CA THR A 132 -10.52 7.74 14.31
C THR A 132 -11.41 7.78 15.55
N LYS A 133 -12.21 6.74 15.77
CA LYS A 133 -13.04 6.61 16.96
C LYS A 133 -12.18 6.60 18.22
N ARG A 134 -11.14 5.74 18.26
CA ARG A 134 -10.22 5.64 19.41
C ARG A 134 -9.52 6.97 19.70
N ALA A 135 -9.05 7.68 18.69
CA ALA A 135 -8.43 8.99 18.81
C ALA A 135 -9.40 10.04 19.39
N GLY A 136 -10.68 9.98 18.99
CA GLY A 136 -11.74 10.85 19.51
C GLY A 136 -12.13 10.60 20.98
N GLU A 137 -11.75 9.46 21.56
CA GLU A 137 -11.96 9.12 22.97
C GLU A 137 -10.83 9.62 23.89
N ILE A 138 -9.75 10.19 23.34
CA ILE A 138 -8.60 10.67 24.10
C ILE A 138 -8.70 12.19 24.28
N ASP A 139 -8.97 12.65 25.48
CA ASP A 139 -9.19 14.07 25.80
C ASP A 139 -8.05 15.01 25.38
N THR A 140 -6.82 14.50 25.35
CA THR A 140 -5.61 15.26 25.00
C THR A 140 -5.32 15.29 23.50
N LEU A 141 -6.14 14.61 22.67
CA LEU A 141 -5.95 14.51 21.22
C LEU A 141 -7.07 15.25 20.47
N THR A 142 -6.69 16.27 19.73
CA THR A 142 -7.60 17.04 18.86
C THR A 142 -7.46 16.58 17.41
N LEU A 143 -8.58 16.23 16.78
CA LEU A 143 -8.65 15.89 15.35
C LEU A 143 -9.12 17.09 14.54
N ALA A 144 -8.37 17.48 13.50
CA ALA A 144 -8.66 18.66 12.68
C ALA A 144 -8.64 18.30 11.17
N LYS A 145 -9.82 18.18 10.57
CA LYS A 145 -10.02 18.03 9.11
C LYS A 145 -9.96 19.38 8.41
N ASN A 146 -9.82 19.37 7.07
CA ASN A 146 -9.76 20.58 6.23
C ASN A 146 -8.72 21.56 6.72
N SER A 147 -7.61 21.04 7.25
CA SER A 147 -6.59 21.78 7.96
C SER A 147 -5.18 21.41 7.45
N PRO A 148 -4.87 21.67 6.14
CA PRO A 148 -3.54 21.44 5.61
C PRO A 148 -2.48 22.20 6.41
N ALA A 149 -1.41 21.52 6.78
CA ALA A 149 -0.17 22.13 7.16
C ALA A 149 0.47 22.72 5.89
N VAL A 150 0.95 23.95 5.95
CA VAL A 150 1.51 24.67 4.79
C VAL A 150 2.96 25.06 4.96
N GLU A 151 3.46 25.12 6.20
CA GLU A 151 4.84 25.49 6.49
C GLU A 151 5.25 24.99 7.89
N LEU A 152 6.49 24.53 8.03
CA LEU A 152 7.12 24.27 9.33
C LEU A 152 7.76 25.56 9.85
N VAL A 153 7.44 25.93 11.11
CA VAL A 153 7.99 27.12 11.75
C VAL A 153 9.27 26.75 12.48
N LYS A 154 10.37 27.44 12.17
CA LYS A 154 11.70 27.24 12.80
C LYS A 154 12.04 28.37 13.78
N SER A 155 12.79 28.03 14.83
CA SER A 155 13.52 28.96 15.68
C SER A 155 14.95 28.45 15.83
N GLY A 156 15.91 29.14 15.18
CA GLY A 156 17.23 28.55 14.95
C GLY A 156 17.09 27.29 14.07
N ASP A 157 17.70 26.21 14.50
CA ASP A 157 17.65 24.91 13.78
C ASP A 157 16.45 24.02 14.20
N ALA A 158 15.75 24.39 15.27
CA ALA A 158 14.66 23.58 15.80
C ALA A 158 13.29 23.92 15.16
N ILE A 159 12.45 22.90 14.95
CA ILE A 159 11.05 23.08 14.59
C ILE A 159 10.24 23.42 15.84
N THR A 160 9.50 24.51 15.79
CA THR A 160 8.76 25.07 16.94
C THR A 160 7.27 25.29 16.66
N GLY A 161 6.81 24.95 15.48
CA GLY A 161 5.40 25.09 15.11
C GLY A 161 5.09 24.68 13.69
N VAL A 162 3.80 24.76 13.37
CA VAL A 162 3.24 24.50 12.05
C VAL A 162 2.26 25.60 11.67
N LYS A 163 2.39 26.17 10.47
CA LYS A 163 1.35 27.01 9.88
C LYS A 163 0.28 26.13 9.25
N VAL A 164 -0.96 26.46 9.53
CA VAL A 164 -2.14 25.71 9.10
C VAL A 164 -3.12 26.66 8.44
N LYS A 165 -3.71 26.21 7.33
CA LYS A 165 -4.78 26.96 6.63
C LYS A 165 -6.06 26.13 6.66
N ASN A 166 -7.10 26.60 7.33
CA ASN A 166 -8.39 25.96 7.28
C ASN A 166 -9.05 26.21 5.92
N THR A 167 -9.29 25.15 5.12
CA THR A 167 -9.79 25.29 3.74
C THR A 167 -11.26 25.67 3.66
N VAL A 168 -12.04 25.46 4.74
CA VAL A 168 -13.47 25.84 4.81
C VAL A 168 -13.63 27.32 5.12
N THR A 169 -12.83 27.85 6.04
CA THR A 169 -12.94 29.24 6.51
C THR A 169 -11.93 30.18 5.87
N GLY A 170 -10.92 29.64 5.20
CA GLY A 170 -9.78 30.39 4.65
C GLY A 170 -8.82 30.96 5.72
N LYS A 171 -9.07 30.70 7.01
CA LYS A 171 -8.27 31.23 8.11
C LYS A 171 -6.92 30.52 8.20
N GLU A 172 -5.87 31.31 8.26
CA GLU A 172 -4.52 30.85 8.58
C GLU A 172 -4.24 31.02 10.08
N SER A 173 -3.49 30.09 10.65
CA SER A 173 -3.06 30.12 12.04
C SER A 173 -1.73 29.38 12.19
N THR A 174 -1.00 29.70 13.27
CA THR A 174 0.20 28.96 13.64
C THR A 174 -0.07 28.19 14.92
N ILE A 175 0.21 26.89 14.88
CA ILE A 175 0.18 26.01 16.06
C ILE A 175 1.60 25.92 16.57
N ALA A 176 1.87 26.52 17.74
CA ALA A 176 3.15 26.36 18.42
C ALA A 176 3.22 24.97 19.06
N CYS A 177 4.33 24.28 18.86
CA CYS A 177 4.56 22.94 19.43
C CYS A 177 6.04 22.70 19.66
N LYS A 178 6.38 21.72 20.49
CA LYS A 178 7.77 21.33 20.76
C LYS A 178 8.29 20.33 19.72
N ALA A 179 7.39 19.52 19.11
CA ALA A 179 7.74 18.54 18.10
C ALA A 179 6.64 18.42 17.03
N VAL A 180 7.05 18.11 15.81
CA VAL A 180 6.19 17.79 14.68
C VAL A 180 6.52 16.40 14.16
N VAL A 181 5.50 15.57 13.90
CA VAL A 181 5.64 14.34 13.13
C VAL A 181 4.95 14.54 11.79
N LEU A 182 5.70 14.41 10.71
CA LEU A 182 5.19 14.36 9.34
C LEU A 182 4.78 12.91 9.04
N ALA A 183 3.50 12.71 8.72
CA ALA A 183 2.88 11.43 8.39
C ALA A 183 1.89 11.59 7.21
N SER A 184 2.25 12.45 6.28
CA SER A 184 1.39 12.98 5.21
C SER A 184 1.30 12.10 3.97
N GLY A 185 1.87 10.89 3.99
CA GLY A 185 1.92 10.00 2.84
C GLY A 185 2.93 10.43 1.78
N GLY A 186 2.86 9.79 0.62
CA GLY A 186 3.75 10.01 -0.51
C GLY A 186 3.30 11.11 -1.46
N PHE A 187 3.73 10.97 -2.73
CA PHE A 187 3.45 11.95 -3.78
C PHE A 187 2.89 11.34 -5.08
N GLY A 188 2.31 10.13 -5.00
CA GLY A 188 1.85 9.41 -6.19
C GLY A 188 0.70 10.08 -6.95
N SER A 189 -0.07 10.99 -6.31
CA SER A 189 -1.09 11.81 -6.98
C SER A 189 -0.57 13.16 -7.50
N ASN A 190 0.74 13.47 -7.33
CA ASN A 190 1.37 14.68 -7.83
C ASN A 190 2.19 14.38 -9.09
N ILE A 191 1.58 14.59 -10.27
CA ILE A 191 2.20 14.29 -11.56
C ILE A 191 3.50 15.05 -11.74
N ASP A 192 3.54 16.34 -11.42
CA ASP A 192 4.76 17.18 -11.56
C ASP A 192 5.91 16.62 -10.71
N MET A 193 5.60 16.18 -9.48
CA MET A 193 6.60 15.62 -8.59
C MET A 193 7.07 14.24 -9.05
N ARG A 194 6.14 13.40 -9.56
CA ARG A 194 6.49 12.11 -10.19
C ARG A 194 7.45 12.30 -11.35
N VAL A 195 7.09 13.18 -12.30
CA VAL A 195 7.90 13.46 -13.50
C VAL A 195 9.25 14.09 -13.14
N LYS A 196 9.30 14.95 -12.10
CA LYS A 196 10.56 15.53 -11.61
C LYS A 196 11.59 14.46 -11.24
N TYR A 197 11.13 13.39 -10.57
CA TYR A 197 12.03 12.36 -10.05
C TYR A 197 12.10 11.11 -10.91
N ASN A 198 11.02 10.80 -11.65
CA ASN A 198 10.96 9.69 -12.60
C ASN A 198 10.12 10.08 -13.83
N PRO A 199 10.76 10.52 -14.93
CA PRO A 199 10.05 10.98 -16.13
C PRO A 199 9.13 9.95 -16.78
N ALA A 200 9.28 8.66 -16.48
CA ALA A 200 8.40 7.61 -16.99
C ALA A 200 7.04 7.57 -16.26
N MET A 201 6.90 8.27 -15.13
CA MET A 201 5.68 8.31 -14.31
C MET A 201 4.85 9.57 -14.62
N ASP A 202 4.57 9.83 -15.89
CA ASP A 202 3.85 10.99 -16.38
C ASP A 202 2.30 10.87 -16.22
N ASP A 203 1.55 11.74 -16.86
CA ASP A 203 0.08 11.82 -16.80
C ASP A 203 -0.64 10.66 -17.52
N SER A 204 0.07 9.89 -18.34
CA SER A 204 -0.47 8.66 -18.96
C SER A 204 -0.67 7.53 -17.96
N ILE A 205 0.03 7.59 -16.80
CA ILE A 205 -0.08 6.60 -15.74
C ILE A 205 -0.96 7.14 -14.61
N LEU A 206 -2.09 6.48 -14.38
CA LEU A 206 -3.03 6.79 -13.30
C LEU A 206 -2.40 6.50 -11.92
N SER A 207 -3.13 6.78 -10.86
CA SER A 207 -2.67 6.51 -9.49
C SER A 207 -3.78 5.85 -8.66
N THR A 208 -3.39 4.90 -7.81
CA THR A 208 -4.25 4.30 -6.79
C THR A 208 -4.36 5.18 -5.54
N ASP A 209 -3.48 6.19 -5.41
CA ASP A 209 -3.37 6.99 -4.20
C ASP A 209 -4.53 7.98 -4.08
N SER A 210 -4.85 8.33 -2.86
CA SER A 210 -5.80 9.40 -2.61
C SER A 210 -5.35 10.71 -3.27
N VAL A 211 -6.29 11.52 -3.71
CA VAL A 211 -5.99 12.86 -4.28
C VAL A 211 -5.21 13.76 -3.29
N GLY A 212 -5.13 13.33 -2.03
CA GLY A 212 -4.35 13.96 -0.99
C GLY A 212 -2.86 13.58 -0.98
N ALA A 213 -2.40 12.56 -1.70
CA ALA A 213 -1.02 12.12 -1.73
C ALA A 213 -0.17 13.00 -2.69
N THR A 214 0.08 14.24 -2.28
CA THR A 214 0.69 15.29 -3.13
C THR A 214 2.11 15.68 -2.70
N GLY A 215 2.72 14.99 -1.72
CA GLY A 215 4.09 15.23 -1.28
C GLY A 215 4.27 16.48 -0.41
N ASP A 216 3.21 17.02 0.20
CA ASP A 216 3.28 18.27 0.97
C ASP A 216 4.26 18.18 2.14
N GLY A 217 4.27 17.03 2.87
CA GLY A 217 5.20 16.85 3.98
C GLY A 217 6.65 16.75 3.53
N ILE A 218 6.90 16.12 2.37
CA ILE A 218 8.23 16.07 1.75
C ILE A 218 8.70 17.47 1.41
N THR A 219 7.85 18.26 0.73
CA THR A 219 8.15 19.65 0.37
C THR A 219 8.41 20.53 1.59
N MET A 220 7.60 20.39 2.65
CA MET A 220 7.81 21.15 3.90
C MET A 220 9.09 20.72 4.63
N GLY A 221 9.41 19.43 4.62
CA GLY A 221 10.64 18.91 5.20
C GLY A 221 11.88 19.40 4.46
N GLU A 222 11.89 19.33 3.12
CA GLU A 222 12.95 19.88 2.26
C GLU A 222 13.18 21.37 2.54
N ALA A 223 12.10 22.17 2.59
CA ALA A 223 12.16 23.58 2.91
C ALA A 223 12.68 23.87 4.33
N ALA A 224 12.53 22.92 5.26
CA ALA A 224 13.08 22.98 6.61
C ALA A 224 14.55 22.52 6.69
N GLY A 225 15.14 22.02 5.61
CA GLY A 225 16.52 21.55 5.51
C GLY A 225 16.67 20.03 5.63
N ALA A 226 15.61 19.26 5.44
CA ALA A 226 15.68 17.81 5.42
C ALA A 226 16.33 17.28 4.13
N ASN A 227 17.15 16.26 4.26
CA ASN A 227 17.66 15.47 3.14
C ASN A 227 16.54 14.60 2.54
N LEU A 228 16.46 14.53 1.21
CA LEU A 228 15.56 13.65 0.47
C LEU A 228 16.33 12.47 -0.10
N ILE A 229 15.75 11.27 0.00
CA ILE A 229 16.41 10.04 -0.43
C ILE A 229 15.44 9.18 -1.25
N ASP A 230 15.96 8.44 -2.24
CA ASP A 230 15.25 7.43 -3.05
C ASP A 230 14.05 7.96 -3.88
N MET A 231 13.98 9.26 -4.10
CA MET A 231 12.84 9.94 -4.73
C MET A 231 12.50 9.41 -6.14
N GLN A 232 13.45 8.78 -6.84
CA GLN A 232 13.27 8.19 -8.16
C GLN A 232 12.51 6.86 -8.14
N TYR A 233 12.41 6.21 -6.99
CA TYR A 233 11.76 4.91 -6.86
C TYR A 233 10.24 5.09 -6.63
N ILE A 234 9.47 4.83 -7.67
CA ILE A 234 8.01 4.93 -7.69
C ILE A 234 7.48 3.58 -8.15
N GLN A 235 6.72 2.92 -7.28
CA GLN A 235 6.11 1.62 -7.57
C GLN A 235 4.77 1.79 -8.27
N THR A 236 4.52 0.97 -9.29
CA THR A 236 3.20 0.72 -9.85
C THR A 236 2.60 -0.56 -9.28
N TYR A 237 1.27 -0.59 -9.14
CA TYR A 237 0.51 -1.81 -8.87
C TYR A 237 -0.04 -2.34 -10.20
N PRO A 238 0.14 -3.65 -10.49
CA PRO A 238 -0.14 -4.18 -11.83
C PRO A 238 -1.62 -4.27 -12.17
N VAL A 239 -2.50 -4.50 -11.20
CA VAL A 239 -3.92 -4.82 -11.41
C VAL A 239 -4.79 -3.68 -10.90
N CYS A 240 -4.98 -2.67 -11.76
CA CYS A 240 -5.79 -1.49 -11.47
C CYS A 240 -6.83 -1.27 -12.56
N ASP A 241 -7.89 -0.60 -12.20
CA ASP A 241 -8.95 -0.17 -13.10
C ASP A 241 -8.34 0.68 -14.24
N PRO A 242 -8.50 0.27 -15.50
CA PRO A 242 -7.84 0.94 -16.62
C PRO A 242 -8.34 2.36 -16.89
N GLU A 243 -9.47 2.77 -16.30
CA GLU A 243 -10.09 4.09 -16.48
C GLU A 243 -9.86 5.01 -15.29
N THR A 244 -9.90 4.49 -14.08
CA THR A 244 -9.82 5.28 -12.84
C THR A 244 -8.48 5.17 -12.11
N GLY A 245 -7.71 4.11 -12.37
CA GLY A 245 -6.49 3.79 -11.63
C GLY A 245 -6.73 3.15 -10.27
N SER A 246 -7.97 2.95 -9.85
CA SER A 246 -8.29 2.34 -8.55
C SER A 246 -7.80 0.89 -8.47
N LEU A 247 -7.45 0.44 -7.27
CA LEU A 247 -7.17 -0.97 -7.01
C LEU A 247 -8.38 -1.84 -7.38
N LEU A 248 -8.12 -3.01 -7.94
CA LEU A 248 -9.14 -4.01 -8.24
C LEU A 248 -9.00 -5.19 -7.27
N TYR A 249 -9.79 -5.19 -6.19
CA TYR A 249 -9.80 -6.27 -5.20
C TYR A 249 -10.36 -7.57 -5.76
N VAL A 250 -11.31 -7.50 -6.70
CA VAL A 250 -11.75 -8.68 -7.48
C VAL A 250 -10.57 -9.33 -8.20
N GLY A 251 -9.55 -8.56 -8.57
CA GLY A 251 -8.31 -9.05 -9.18
C GLY A 251 -7.40 -9.87 -8.26
N ASP A 252 -7.66 -9.87 -6.95
CA ASP A 252 -6.92 -10.68 -5.99
C ASP A 252 -7.22 -12.19 -6.11
N VAL A 253 -8.20 -12.58 -6.93
CA VAL A 253 -8.36 -13.96 -7.43
C VAL A 253 -7.04 -14.53 -7.95
N ARG A 254 -6.19 -13.68 -8.56
CA ARG A 254 -4.84 -14.03 -8.97
C ARG A 254 -3.93 -14.38 -7.80
N LEU A 255 -3.96 -13.60 -6.72
CA LEU A 255 -3.12 -13.81 -5.54
C LEU A 255 -3.44 -15.14 -4.82
N GLU A 256 -4.67 -15.64 -5.01
CA GLU A 256 -5.09 -16.96 -4.54
C GLU A 256 -4.82 -18.07 -5.56
N SER A 257 -4.02 -17.78 -6.60
CA SER A 257 -3.64 -18.75 -7.65
C SER A 257 -4.83 -19.28 -8.48
N ARG A 258 -5.88 -18.45 -8.65
CA ARG A 258 -7.15 -18.88 -9.26
C ARG A 258 -7.47 -18.18 -10.58
N ALA A 259 -6.50 -17.49 -11.14
CA ALA A 259 -6.62 -16.79 -12.41
C ALA A 259 -5.31 -16.80 -13.18
N ILE A 260 -5.37 -16.69 -14.50
CA ILE A 260 -4.22 -16.44 -15.37
C ILE A 260 -4.27 -15.04 -15.96
N MET A 261 -3.09 -14.49 -16.25
CA MET A 261 -2.91 -13.19 -16.89
C MET A 261 -2.64 -13.39 -18.38
N VAL A 262 -3.48 -12.79 -19.23
CA VAL A 262 -3.38 -12.93 -20.68
C VAL A 262 -3.35 -11.57 -21.38
N ASN A 263 -2.74 -11.51 -22.55
CA ASN A 263 -2.69 -10.32 -23.39
C ASN A 263 -3.87 -10.27 -24.38
N LYS A 264 -3.89 -9.26 -25.22
CA LYS A 264 -4.94 -9.09 -26.25
C LYS A 264 -4.91 -10.19 -27.32
N GLU A 265 -3.76 -10.78 -27.53
CA GLU A 265 -3.51 -11.87 -28.46
C GLU A 265 -3.98 -13.23 -27.89
N GLY A 266 -4.35 -13.29 -26.60
CA GLY A 266 -4.85 -14.48 -25.92
C GLY A 266 -3.76 -15.34 -25.25
N ASP A 267 -2.51 -14.86 -25.23
CA ASP A 267 -1.36 -15.56 -24.66
C ASP A 267 -1.11 -15.16 -23.21
N ARG A 268 -0.66 -16.10 -22.36
CA ARG A 268 0.03 -15.78 -21.10
C ARG A 268 1.39 -15.16 -21.43
N PHE A 269 1.82 -14.18 -20.63
CA PHE A 269 3.03 -13.42 -20.93
C PHE A 269 3.96 -13.23 -19.72
N VAL A 270 3.56 -13.66 -18.51
CA VAL A 270 4.32 -13.49 -17.27
C VAL A 270 3.87 -14.51 -16.23
N GLU A 271 4.69 -14.74 -15.20
CA GLU A 271 4.31 -15.50 -14.00
C GLU A 271 3.41 -14.64 -13.12
N GLU A 272 2.19 -15.08 -12.86
CA GLU A 272 1.11 -14.29 -12.25
C GLU A 272 1.37 -13.80 -10.83
N LEU A 273 2.26 -14.47 -10.08
CA LEU A 273 2.58 -14.13 -8.69
C LEU A 273 3.94 -13.43 -8.54
N ASP A 274 4.52 -12.95 -9.65
CA ASP A 274 5.80 -12.25 -9.59
C ASP A 274 5.69 -10.87 -8.91
N ARG A 275 6.83 -10.24 -8.69
CA ARG A 275 6.94 -8.90 -8.10
C ARG A 275 6.11 -7.88 -8.89
N ARG A 276 5.61 -6.86 -8.20
CA ARG A 276 4.74 -5.83 -8.79
C ARG A 276 5.38 -5.08 -9.95
N ASP A 277 6.66 -4.76 -9.83
CA ASP A 277 7.44 -4.09 -10.86
C ASP A 277 7.62 -4.97 -12.11
N VAL A 278 7.91 -6.26 -11.94
CA VAL A 278 8.01 -7.24 -13.03
C VAL A 278 6.69 -7.33 -13.77
N LEU A 279 5.58 -7.54 -13.04
CA LEU A 279 4.25 -7.61 -13.62
C LEU A 279 3.85 -6.31 -14.34
N SER A 280 4.06 -5.16 -13.70
CA SER A 280 3.70 -3.87 -14.28
C SER A 280 4.46 -3.59 -15.57
N ASN A 281 5.76 -3.87 -15.60
CA ASN A 281 6.57 -3.70 -16.81
C ASN A 281 6.11 -4.65 -17.91
N ALA A 282 5.86 -5.93 -17.59
CA ALA A 282 5.36 -6.91 -18.55
C ALA A 282 4.00 -6.50 -19.15
N ILE A 283 3.10 -5.91 -18.34
CA ILE A 283 1.79 -5.42 -18.82
C ILE A 283 1.95 -4.22 -19.76
N VAL A 284 2.81 -3.26 -19.40
CA VAL A 284 3.05 -2.06 -20.24
C VAL A 284 3.59 -2.43 -21.62
N GLU A 285 4.33 -3.54 -21.73
CA GLU A 285 4.84 -4.06 -23.00
C GLU A 285 3.77 -4.73 -23.88
N GLN A 286 2.57 -5.05 -23.32
CA GLN A 286 1.48 -5.65 -24.09
C GLN A 286 0.74 -4.61 -24.94
N THR A 287 -0.06 -5.08 -25.88
CA THR A 287 -0.89 -4.26 -26.77
C THR A 287 -1.76 -3.28 -25.94
N ASP A 288 -1.69 -2.02 -26.27
CA ASP A 288 -2.38 -0.91 -25.58
C ASP A 288 -1.94 -0.70 -24.10
N GLY A 289 -0.82 -1.29 -23.65
CA GLY A 289 -0.34 -1.26 -22.26
C GLY A 289 -1.36 -1.85 -21.28
N LYS A 290 -2.13 -2.83 -21.71
CA LYS A 290 -3.22 -3.49 -20.98
C LYS A 290 -3.06 -5.00 -20.99
N ALA A 291 -3.60 -5.63 -19.97
CA ALA A 291 -3.76 -7.07 -19.92
C ALA A 291 -5.14 -7.46 -19.39
N TYR A 292 -5.42 -8.76 -19.41
CA TYR A 292 -6.70 -9.31 -19.02
C TYR A 292 -6.48 -10.46 -18.06
N MET A 293 -7.38 -10.58 -17.09
CA MET A 293 -7.36 -11.66 -16.11
C MET A 293 -8.52 -12.61 -16.42
N LEU A 294 -8.20 -13.88 -16.67
CA LEU A 294 -9.18 -14.94 -16.92
C LEU A 294 -9.30 -15.85 -15.70
N PHE A 295 -10.54 -16.08 -15.28
CA PHE A 295 -10.91 -17.09 -14.29
C PHE A 295 -12.33 -17.62 -14.58
N ASN A 296 -12.75 -18.69 -13.92
CA ASN A 296 -14.10 -19.22 -14.06
C ASN A 296 -14.91 -19.09 -12.76
N GLN A 297 -16.20 -19.44 -12.83
CA GLN A 297 -17.11 -19.37 -11.68
C GLN A 297 -16.63 -20.23 -10.50
N ALA A 298 -16.11 -21.44 -10.76
CA ALA A 298 -15.62 -22.31 -9.69
C ALA A 298 -14.49 -21.65 -8.91
N ASN A 299 -13.51 -21.06 -9.61
CA ASN A 299 -12.42 -20.32 -9.00
C ASN A 299 -12.90 -19.06 -8.25
N ALA A 300 -13.88 -18.33 -8.79
CA ALA A 300 -14.48 -17.19 -8.14
C ALA A 300 -15.22 -17.57 -6.85
N ASP A 301 -15.95 -18.68 -6.86
CA ASP A 301 -16.71 -19.16 -5.69
C ASP A 301 -15.78 -19.60 -4.56
N GLU A 302 -14.65 -20.24 -4.89
CA GLU A 302 -13.68 -20.66 -3.89
C GLU A 302 -12.99 -19.51 -3.19
N THR A 303 -12.70 -18.41 -3.90
CA THR A 303 -12.12 -17.21 -3.28
C THR A 303 -13.16 -16.39 -2.52
N GLY A 304 -14.43 -16.43 -2.95
CA GLY A 304 -15.50 -15.59 -2.42
C GLY A 304 -15.34 -14.08 -2.67
N LEU A 305 -14.33 -13.66 -3.45
CA LEU A 305 -14.00 -12.25 -3.65
C LEU A 305 -15.10 -11.46 -4.35
N LEU A 306 -15.83 -12.08 -5.31
CA LEU A 306 -16.96 -11.41 -5.97
C LEU A 306 -18.10 -11.08 -5.00
N VAL A 307 -18.26 -11.88 -3.93
CA VAL A 307 -19.27 -11.63 -2.89
C VAL A 307 -18.74 -10.64 -1.85
N THR A 308 -17.48 -10.79 -1.45
CA THR A 308 -16.84 -9.88 -0.48
C THR A 308 -16.75 -8.44 -1.02
N HIS A 309 -16.55 -8.29 -2.32
CA HIS A 309 -16.43 -7.01 -3.03
C HIS A 309 -17.56 -6.83 -4.06
N GLU A 310 -18.81 -7.15 -3.66
CA GLU A 310 -19.98 -7.13 -4.54
C GLU A 310 -20.19 -5.75 -5.20
N ASP A 311 -20.09 -4.67 -4.43
CA ASP A 311 -20.23 -3.29 -4.95
C ASP A 311 -19.17 -2.97 -6.04
N GLU A 312 -17.93 -3.45 -5.87
CA GLU A 312 -16.88 -3.30 -6.88
C GLU A 312 -17.21 -4.13 -8.11
N TYR A 313 -17.55 -5.41 -7.93
CA TYR A 313 -17.90 -6.31 -9.04
C TYR A 313 -19.05 -5.75 -9.88
N GLU A 314 -20.15 -5.33 -9.25
CA GLU A 314 -21.30 -4.74 -9.95
C GLU A 314 -20.92 -3.47 -10.73
N ASN A 315 -20.08 -2.61 -10.16
CA ASN A 315 -19.58 -1.41 -10.84
C ASN A 315 -18.72 -1.76 -12.06
N LEU A 316 -17.80 -2.72 -11.92
CA LEU A 316 -16.92 -3.17 -13.01
C LEU A 316 -17.71 -3.85 -14.13
N GLU A 317 -18.70 -4.67 -13.80
CA GLU A 317 -19.58 -5.33 -14.78
C GLU A 317 -20.42 -4.30 -15.54
N ALA A 318 -21.03 -3.33 -14.85
CA ALA A 318 -21.82 -2.26 -15.45
C ALA A 318 -21.02 -1.42 -16.45
N ARG A 319 -19.71 -1.20 -16.17
CA ARG A 319 -18.77 -0.48 -17.07
C ARG A 319 -18.07 -1.40 -18.08
N LYS A 320 -18.33 -2.70 -18.05
CA LYS A 320 -17.67 -3.71 -18.87
C LYS A 320 -16.14 -3.74 -18.70
N VAL A 321 -15.64 -3.45 -17.50
CA VAL A 321 -14.24 -3.68 -17.12
C VAL A 321 -14.03 -5.16 -16.80
N ILE A 322 -15.06 -5.81 -16.26
CA ILE A 322 -15.18 -7.27 -16.17
C ILE A 322 -16.39 -7.74 -16.97
N VAL A 323 -16.25 -8.86 -17.67
CA VAL A 323 -17.33 -9.46 -18.47
C VAL A 323 -17.49 -10.92 -18.07
N LYS A 324 -18.72 -11.32 -17.76
CA LYS A 324 -19.11 -12.71 -17.51
C LYS A 324 -19.76 -13.31 -18.77
N GLY A 325 -19.44 -14.57 -19.08
CA GLY A 325 -20.05 -15.28 -20.23
C GLY A 325 -19.91 -16.79 -20.11
N ASP A 326 -20.80 -17.52 -20.81
CA ASP A 326 -20.80 -18.98 -20.76
C ASP A 326 -19.69 -19.61 -21.62
N THR A 327 -19.09 -18.85 -22.53
CA THR A 327 -17.99 -19.30 -23.41
C THR A 327 -16.84 -18.30 -23.42
N LEU A 328 -15.64 -18.75 -23.82
CA LEU A 328 -14.47 -17.88 -23.97
C LEU A 328 -14.71 -16.80 -25.03
N GLU A 329 -15.40 -17.11 -26.14
CA GLU A 329 -15.74 -16.15 -27.19
C GLU A 329 -16.59 -15.01 -26.62
N ALA A 330 -17.59 -15.35 -25.78
CA ALA A 330 -18.51 -14.35 -25.21
C ALA A 330 -17.79 -13.34 -24.30
N VAL A 331 -16.76 -13.76 -23.57
CA VAL A 331 -16.00 -12.85 -22.71
C VAL A 331 -14.90 -12.09 -23.47
N CYS A 332 -14.39 -12.64 -24.57
CA CYS A 332 -13.35 -12.02 -25.39
C CYS A 332 -13.90 -10.91 -26.30
N GLU A 333 -15.11 -11.10 -26.87
CA GLU A 333 -15.69 -10.18 -27.87
C GLU A 333 -15.68 -8.71 -27.43
N PRO A 334 -16.11 -8.34 -26.20
CA PRO A 334 -16.14 -6.94 -25.78
C PRO A 334 -14.76 -6.27 -25.71
N PHE A 335 -13.70 -7.05 -25.54
CA PHE A 335 -12.33 -6.57 -25.43
C PHE A 335 -11.51 -6.71 -26.71
N GLY A 336 -12.02 -7.49 -27.68
CA GLY A 336 -11.30 -7.83 -28.90
C GLY A 336 -10.07 -8.71 -28.65
N VAL A 337 -10.14 -9.58 -27.62
CA VAL A 337 -9.13 -10.61 -27.32
C VAL A 337 -9.32 -11.77 -28.30
N ASP A 338 -8.22 -12.39 -28.76
CA ASP A 338 -8.29 -13.55 -29.64
C ASP A 338 -8.79 -14.79 -28.87
N ALA A 339 -10.06 -15.10 -29.04
CA ALA A 339 -10.71 -16.23 -28.35
C ALA A 339 -10.16 -17.58 -28.77
N ALA A 340 -9.71 -17.72 -30.03
CA ALA A 340 -9.17 -18.99 -30.52
C ALA A 340 -7.79 -19.29 -29.95
N GLU A 341 -6.96 -18.26 -29.77
CA GLU A 341 -5.67 -18.40 -29.10
C GLU A 341 -5.86 -18.57 -27.59
N LEU A 342 -6.78 -17.78 -26.98
CA LEU A 342 -7.09 -17.93 -25.56
C LEU A 342 -7.55 -19.36 -25.22
N ALA A 343 -8.33 -20.01 -26.08
CA ALA A 343 -8.76 -21.41 -25.88
C ALA A 343 -7.56 -22.37 -25.82
N LYS A 344 -6.54 -22.17 -26.67
CA LYS A 344 -5.30 -22.95 -26.61
C LYS A 344 -4.49 -22.67 -25.33
N THR A 345 -4.45 -21.41 -24.94
CA THR A 345 -3.79 -20.99 -23.67
C THR A 345 -4.45 -21.67 -22.47
N VAL A 346 -5.79 -21.71 -22.41
CA VAL A 346 -6.55 -22.40 -21.35
C VAL A 346 -6.31 -23.91 -21.39
N GLU A 347 -6.33 -24.54 -22.56
CA GLU A 347 -6.03 -25.98 -22.70
C GLU A 347 -4.62 -26.28 -22.17
N LYS A 348 -3.63 -25.46 -22.54
CA LYS A 348 -2.25 -25.60 -22.10
C LYS A 348 -2.11 -25.38 -20.59
N TRP A 349 -2.76 -24.35 -20.02
CA TRP A 349 -2.79 -24.11 -18.58
C TRP A 349 -3.40 -25.30 -17.83
N ASN A 350 -4.54 -25.80 -18.28
CA ASN A 350 -5.21 -26.96 -17.67
C ASN A 350 -4.35 -28.22 -17.74
N GLN A 351 -3.51 -28.37 -18.78
CA GLN A 351 -2.53 -29.46 -18.81
C GLN A 351 -1.42 -29.25 -17.75
N TYR A 352 -0.93 -28.01 -17.58
CA TYR A 352 0.05 -27.69 -16.53
C TYR A 352 -0.50 -27.95 -15.12
N CYS A 353 -1.79 -27.67 -14.90
CA CYS A 353 -2.44 -28.01 -13.63
C CYS A 353 -2.44 -29.53 -13.37
N LYS A 354 -2.68 -30.35 -14.39
CA LYS A 354 -2.64 -31.81 -14.26
C LYS A 354 -1.22 -32.33 -14.00
N ASP A 355 -0.23 -31.70 -14.62
CA ASP A 355 1.17 -32.11 -14.52
C ASP A 355 1.84 -31.52 -13.24
N GLY A 356 1.22 -30.53 -12.60
CA GLY A 356 1.78 -29.80 -11.46
C GLY A 356 3.06 -29.03 -11.80
N ASN A 357 3.18 -28.58 -13.06
CA ASN A 357 4.39 -27.92 -13.57
C ASN A 357 4.06 -26.95 -14.70
N ASP A 358 4.58 -25.74 -14.63
CA ASP A 358 4.49 -24.70 -15.66
C ASP A 358 5.88 -24.44 -16.28
N PRO A 359 6.19 -25.05 -17.43
CA PRO A 359 7.47 -24.87 -18.08
C PRO A 359 7.65 -23.52 -18.77
N ASP A 360 6.57 -22.74 -18.97
CA ASP A 360 6.64 -21.45 -19.64
C ASP A 360 7.13 -20.35 -18.70
N PHE A 361 6.55 -20.25 -17.51
CA PHE A 361 6.81 -19.15 -16.56
C PHE A 361 7.20 -19.63 -15.17
N ASN A 362 7.24 -20.95 -14.93
CA ASN A 362 7.60 -21.52 -13.65
C ASN A 362 6.69 -21.03 -12.49
N PHE A 363 5.37 -21.10 -12.73
CA PHE A 363 4.35 -20.65 -11.78
C PHE A 363 4.57 -21.26 -10.39
N ARG A 364 4.57 -20.40 -9.38
CA ARG A 364 4.92 -20.77 -8.00
C ARG A 364 3.74 -20.92 -7.05
N GLY A 365 2.52 -20.71 -7.54
CA GLY A 365 1.28 -20.87 -6.78
C GLY A 365 0.68 -22.28 -6.86
N ASP A 366 -0.51 -22.44 -6.33
CA ASP A 366 -1.31 -23.66 -6.43
C ASP A 366 -1.90 -23.76 -7.84
N PHE A 367 -1.81 -24.95 -8.45
CA PHE A 367 -2.31 -25.19 -9.80
C PHE A 367 -3.82 -25.40 -9.80
N ASN A 368 -4.59 -24.39 -10.21
CA ASN A 368 -6.03 -24.41 -10.30
C ASN A 368 -6.49 -24.31 -11.75
N ALA A 369 -7.20 -25.34 -12.24
CA ALA A 369 -7.65 -25.40 -13.62
C ALA A 369 -8.82 -24.43 -13.90
N ILE A 370 -8.92 -24.00 -15.16
CA ILE A 370 -10.02 -23.17 -15.69
C ILE A 370 -10.74 -24.04 -16.74
N GLU A 371 -11.58 -25.00 -16.28
CA GLU A 371 -12.18 -26.01 -17.17
C GLU A 371 -13.48 -25.53 -17.78
N ASP A 372 -14.53 -25.37 -16.97
CA ASP A 372 -15.87 -25.05 -17.42
C ASP A 372 -16.28 -23.61 -17.08
N GLY A 373 -17.13 -22.99 -17.94
CA GLY A 373 -17.75 -21.71 -17.66
C GLY A 373 -18.85 -21.77 -16.59
N PRO A 374 -19.43 -20.66 -16.21
CA PRO A 374 -19.18 -19.34 -16.77
C PRO A 374 -17.76 -18.83 -16.54
N TYR A 375 -17.24 -18.12 -17.52
CA TYR A 375 -15.93 -17.47 -17.46
C TYR A 375 -16.08 -15.99 -17.14
N TYR A 376 -14.99 -15.43 -16.59
CA TYR A 376 -14.82 -13.99 -16.37
C TYR A 376 -13.54 -13.52 -17.05
N LEU A 377 -13.62 -12.42 -17.78
CA LEU A 377 -12.45 -11.74 -18.33
C LEU A 377 -12.47 -10.30 -17.85
N MET A 378 -11.42 -9.86 -17.12
CA MET A 378 -11.32 -8.54 -16.54
C MET A 378 -10.13 -7.79 -17.12
N ALA A 379 -10.36 -6.60 -17.67
CA ALA A 379 -9.32 -5.72 -18.17
C ALA A 379 -8.67 -4.94 -17.01
N TYR A 380 -7.36 -4.76 -17.08
CA TYR A 380 -6.60 -3.97 -16.10
C TYR A 380 -5.35 -3.35 -16.73
N LYS A 381 -4.77 -2.35 -16.06
CA LYS A 381 -3.47 -1.77 -16.40
C LYS A 381 -2.76 -1.29 -15.12
N PRO A 382 -1.43 -1.11 -15.15
CA PRO A 382 -0.72 -0.60 -13.99
C PRO A 382 -1.08 0.85 -13.66
N ALA A 383 -1.03 1.18 -12.36
CA ALA A 383 -1.13 2.54 -11.86
C ALA A 383 -0.08 2.80 -10.78
N VAL A 384 0.34 4.05 -10.59
CA VAL A 384 1.22 4.44 -9.48
C VAL A 384 0.54 4.07 -8.16
N HIS A 385 1.31 3.50 -7.24
CA HIS A 385 0.75 2.91 -6.02
C HIS A 385 1.53 3.22 -4.75
N TYR A 386 2.82 3.51 -4.84
CA TYR A 386 3.66 3.80 -3.68
C TYR A 386 4.92 4.54 -4.11
N THR A 387 5.29 5.57 -3.36
CA THR A 387 6.54 6.28 -3.54
C THR A 387 7.53 5.86 -2.45
N MET A 388 8.63 5.17 -2.81
CA MET A 388 9.61 4.67 -1.85
C MET A 388 10.50 5.77 -1.31
N GLY A 389 10.64 6.86 -2.05
CA GLY A 389 11.42 8.03 -1.66
C GLY A 389 10.67 8.97 -0.72
N GLY A 390 11.44 9.77 0.01
CA GLY A 390 10.92 10.74 0.95
C GLY A 390 12.01 11.37 1.81
N LEU A 391 11.61 11.82 2.99
CA LEU A 391 12.53 12.38 3.98
C LEU A 391 13.46 11.29 4.51
N HIS A 392 14.77 11.59 4.59
CA HIS A 392 15.73 10.71 5.23
C HIS A 392 15.50 10.71 6.74
N ILE A 393 15.39 9.53 7.33
CA ILE A 393 15.17 9.36 8.78
C ILE A 393 16.21 8.40 9.38
N ASN A 394 16.44 8.54 10.69
CA ASN A 394 17.17 7.54 11.44
C ASN A 394 16.23 6.51 12.11
N THR A 395 16.80 5.58 12.87
CA THR A 395 16.09 4.52 13.61
C THR A 395 15.11 5.03 14.66
N ASP A 396 15.27 6.27 15.11
CA ASP A 396 14.38 6.97 16.05
C ASP A 396 13.27 7.76 15.35
N ALA A 397 13.13 7.60 14.03
CA ALA A 397 12.21 8.36 13.16
C ALA A 397 12.48 9.88 13.15
N GLN A 398 13.66 10.34 13.55
CA GLN A 398 14.06 11.73 13.42
C GLN A 398 14.45 12.04 11.98
N VAL A 399 13.98 13.15 11.45
CA VAL A 399 14.34 13.61 10.10
C VAL A 399 15.76 14.16 10.12
N LEU A 400 16.56 13.75 9.14
CA LEU A 400 17.96 14.10 8.98
C LEU A 400 18.15 15.22 7.95
N ASP A 401 19.15 16.05 8.15
CA ASP A 401 19.65 17.03 7.17
C ASP A 401 20.70 16.40 6.22
N ASP A 402 21.26 17.21 5.31
CA ASP A 402 22.29 16.79 4.35
C ASP A 402 23.61 16.33 5.00
N ALA A 403 23.80 16.60 6.29
CA ALA A 403 24.96 16.16 7.07
C ALA A 403 24.66 14.93 7.96
N ASP A 404 23.51 14.26 7.73
CA ASP A 404 22.98 13.16 8.54
C ASP A 404 22.75 13.55 10.02
N ALA A 405 22.60 14.84 10.32
CA ALA A 405 22.27 15.31 11.66
C ALA A 405 20.74 15.43 11.83
N PRO A 406 20.17 15.00 12.98
CA PRO A 406 18.75 15.15 13.24
C PRO A 406 18.33 16.62 13.32
N ILE A 407 17.25 16.99 12.60
CA ILE A 407 16.60 18.30 12.71
C ILE A 407 15.82 18.30 14.04
N PRO A 408 16.18 19.15 15.03
CA PRO A 408 15.55 19.12 16.33
C PRO A 408 14.04 19.37 16.29
N GLY A 409 13.27 18.48 16.90
CA GLY A 409 11.80 18.57 16.95
C GLY A 409 11.07 18.11 15.68
N LEU A 410 11.78 17.55 14.68
CA LEU A 410 11.18 17.03 13.45
C LEU A 410 11.31 15.50 13.35
N TYR A 411 10.19 14.85 13.15
CA TYR A 411 10.06 13.40 12.97
C TYR A 411 9.24 13.09 11.71
N ALA A 412 9.43 11.90 11.14
CA ALA A 412 8.61 11.44 10.03
C ALA A 412 8.32 9.93 10.12
N ALA A 413 7.15 9.50 9.64
CA ALA A 413 6.75 8.10 9.64
C ALA A 413 5.80 7.78 8.50
N GLY A 414 5.85 6.54 8.02
CA GLY A 414 5.10 6.07 6.87
C GLY A 414 5.72 6.54 5.55
N GLU A 415 4.95 6.59 4.50
CA GLU A 415 5.41 6.79 3.13
C GLU A 415 6.12 8.14 2.88
N VAL A 416 5.90 9.15 3.72
CA VAL A 416 6.61 10.43 3.67
C VAL A 416 8.12 10.29 3.97
N ALA A 417 8.52 9.18 4.59
CA ALA A 417 9.91 8.86 4.95
C ALA A 417 10.46 7.76 4.03
N GLY A 418 11.57 8.05 3.36
CA GLY A 418 12.24 7.17 2.41
C GLY A 418 13.17 6.12 3.02
N HIS A 419 13.90 5.43 2.13
CA HIS A 419 15.01 4.50 2.41
C HIS A 419 14.64 3.20 3.16
N LYS A 420 13.36 2.83 3.16
CA LYS A 420 12.86 1.65 3.87
C LYS A 420 12.47 0.49 2.96
N MET A 421 12.10 0.77 1.71
CA MET A 421 11.51 -0.21 0.80
C MET A 421 12.39 -0.54 -0.40
N GLY A 422 13.54 0.13 -0.55
CA GLY A 422 14.41 -0.02 -1.71
C GLY A 422 13.71 0.42 -3.00
N THR A 423 13.94 -0.32 -4.09
CA THR A 423 13.39 -0.01 -5.41
C THR A 423 11.94 -0.46 -5.59
N ASN A 424 11.48 -1.41 -4.75
CA ASN A 424 10.16 -2.02 -4.88
C ASN A 424 9.64 -2.51 -3.51
N ARG A 425 8.46 -2.05 -3.10
CA ARG A 425 7.83 -2.43 -1.84
C ARG A 425 7.05 -3.74 -1.97
N LEU A 426 7.34 -4.70 -1.11
CA LEU A 426 6.54 -5.93 -1.00
C LEU A 426 5.14 -5.64 -0.44
N GLY A 427 4.13 -6.40 -0.91
CA GLY A 427 2.77 -6.30 -0.42
C GLY A 427 2.70 -6.41 1.11
N SER A 428 1.74 -5.76 1.74
CA SER A 428 1.51 -5.71 3.20
C SER A 428 2.63 -5.09 4.07
N CYS A 429 3.85 -4.88 3.56
CA CYS A 429 4.96 -4.28 4.32
C CYS A 429 4.75 -2.80 4.65
N SER A 430 3.98 -2.04 3.84
CA SER A 430 3.65 -0.65 4.18
C SER A 430 2.86 -0.54 5.47
N MET A 431 1.93 -1.49 5.73
CA MET A 431 1.17 -1.50 6.97
C MET A 431 2.07 -1.79 8.18
N SER A 432 3.05 -2.69 8.03
CA SER A 432 4.06 -2.95 9.07
C SER A 432 4.91 -1.70 9.36
N ASP A 433 5.32 -0.97 8.31
CA ASP A 433 6.07 0.28 8.43
C ASP A 433 5.26 1.37 9.14
N ILE A 434 4.06 1.71 8.64
CA ILE A 434 3.30 2.86 9.13
C ILE A 434 2.93 2.75 10.61
N TYR A 435 2.63 1.52 11.07
CA TYR A 435 2.30 1.31 12.48
C TYR A 435 3.54 1.15 13.36
N THR A 436 4.64 0.64 12.84
CA THR A 436 5.90 0.55 13.59
C THR A 436 6.56 1.92 13.73
N PHE A 437 6.89 2.58 12.61
CA PHE A 437 7.52 3.91 12.66
C PHE A 437 6.59 5.00 13.14
N GLY A 438 5.26 4.89 12.91
CA GLY A 438 4.29 5.83 13.49
C GLY A 438 4.35 5.84 15.02
N ARG A 439 4.40 4.66 15.65
CA ARG A 439 4.52 4.51 17.10
C ARG A 439 5.88 4.98 17.62
N ILE A 440 6.97 4.67 16.92
CA ILE A 440 8.33 5.15 17.25
C ILE A 440 8.37 6.68 17.20
N ALA A 441 7.90 7.30 16.12
CA ALA A 441 7.85 8.75 15.98
C ALA A 441 6.99 9.41 17.06
N GLY A 442 5.81 8.85 17.35
CA GLY A 442 4.94 9.34 18.42
C GLY A 442 5.59 9.29 19.80
N LYS A 443 6.24 8.17 20.14
CA LYS A 443 6.97 7.98 21.39
C LYS A 443 8.14 8.97 21.54
N ASN A 444 8.95 9.09 20.50
CA ASN A 444 10.16 9.93 20.54
C ASN A 444 9.81 11.42 20.50
N ALA A 445 8.81 11.84 19.73
CA ALA A 445 8.28 13.21 19.77
C ALA A 445 7.68 13.56 21.15
N ALA A 446 7.01 12.61 21.82
CA ALA A 446 6.52 12.78 23.18
C ALA A 446 7.67 12.95 24.19
N ALA A 447 8.72 12.14 24.08
CA ALA A 447 9.91 12.25 24.93
C ALA A 447 10.65 13.59 24.73
N PHE A 448 10.86 14.00 23.49
CA PHE A 448 11.47 15.31 23.16
C PHE A 448 10.66 16.50 23.72
N SER A 449 9.34 16.33 23.84
CA SER A 449 8.42 17.35 24.34
C SER A 449 8.30 17.38 25.88
N ALA A 450 9.11 16.60 26.60
CA ALA A 450 9.06 16.50 28.06
C ALA A 450 9.49 17.78 28.80
#